data_380102180e7ecd3f219f6e2a27197af4
#
_entry.id   380102180e7ecd3f219f6e2a27197af4
#
_cell.length_a   1.000
_cell.length_b   1.000
_cell.length_c   1.000
_cell.angle_alpha   90.00
_cell.angle_beta   90.00
_cell.angle_gamma   90.00
#
_symmetry.space_group_name_H-M   'P 1'
#
loop_
_entity.id
_entity.type
_entity.pdbx_description
1 polymer ?
#
loop_
_entity_poly.entity_id
_entity_poly.type
_entity_poly.pdbx_seq_one_letter_code
_entity_poly.pdbx_strand_id
1 'polypeptide(L)'
;MGIVISSGMKTPSRGSRYLRRGAAALLAILVLASCRTTVGRVDSNPALFRTSELQRRMSPETETWRVRKIMSRMTLHQKIGQRFICWIEGKELGMQAGELVRQGAAGVILYPWNVEDPGQVRRLTASLQRAARAGEPPIGFFICVDQEGGRVSAFHFRETTSLAPAFYWGRYEDPRYVTAAAFIAGREIRELGCNMNFAPVLDLYGQADSTIIGDRSMGIDPEKVGELGIAYLQGARQAEIIPVIKHFPGHGSSTVDSHGHLPVVDIPEEGLLERDFLPFRKAVQAGAEAVMTAHVLYPQIDPDYPATLSKRILRDLLRERFGFQGVIVSDGMAMGALAENFTVSDTLRLMIEAGLDLILVHSRYDLVDLKLQMLGLYYRGEITEAQIDEGVERILKLKLRYGLLPY
;
A
#
# COMPACT_ATOMS: atom_id res chain seq x y z
N MET A 1 -15.44 -4.70 66.76
CA MET A 1 -15.90 -3.31 66.61
C MET A 1 -15.64 -2.91 65.17
N GLY A 2 -16.64 -3.15 64.32
CA GLY A 2 -16.49 -2.99 62.86
C GLY A 2 -17.18 -1.71 62.41
N ILE A 3 -16.56 -1.05 61.43
CA ILE A 3 -17.23 0.04 60.73
C ILE A 3 -17.33 -0.39 59.25
N VAL A 4 -18.57 -0.55 58.80
CA VAL A 4 -18.93 -0.78 57.38
C VAL A 4 -19.14 0.59 56.77
N ILE A 5 -18.39 0.90 55.72
CA ILE A 5 -18.64 2.09 54.89
C ILE A 5 -19.17 1.61 53.53
N SER A 6 -20.46 1.86 53.30
CA SER A 6 -21.11 1.66 52.00
C SER A 6 -20.86 2.88 51.11
N SER A 7 -20.21 2.70 49.98
CA SER A 7 -20.08 3.71 48.94
C SER A 7 -21.10 3.46 47.83
N GLY A 8 -22.15 4.30 47.81
CA GLY A 8 -23.15 4.29 46.74
C GLY A 8 -22.55 4.87 45.45
N MET A 9 -22.49 4.07 44.40
CA MET A 9 -22.17 4.56 43.03
C MET A 9 -23.40 5.28 42.46
N LYS A 10 -23.27 6.58 42.24
CA LYS A 10 -24.25 7.34 41.45
C LYS A 10 -23.95 7.15 39.97
N THR A 11 -24.91 6.66 39.21
CA THR A 11 -24.88 6.61 37.75
C THR A 11 -24.89 8.03 37.17
N PRO A 12 -24.05 8.35 36.18
CA PRO A 12 -24.05 9.68 35.59
C PRO A 12 -25.29 9.90 34.71
N SER A 13 -25.91 11.08 34.87
CA SER A 13 -27.13 11.49 34.18
C SER A 13 -26.95 11.58 32.65
N ARG A 14 -28.03 11.36 31.89
CA ARG A 14 -28.11 11.39 30.42
C ARG A 14 -27.57 12.68 29.76
N GLY A 15 -27.48 13.80 30.47
CA GLY A 15 -26.99 15.09 29.96
C GLY A 15 -25.49 15.15 29.65
N SER A 16 -24.64 14.35 30.31
CA SER A 16 -23.20 14.36 30.13
C SER A 16 -22.70 13.76 28.78
N ARG A 17 -23.52 12.94 28.15
CA ARG A 17 -23.14 12.29 26.85
C ARG A 17 -23.27 13.22 25.66
N TYR A 18 -24.16 14.19 25.68
CA TYR A 18 -24.37 15.15 24.59
C TYR A 18 -23.28 16.24 24.56
N LEU A 19 -22.81 16.68 25.71
CA LEU A 19 -21.73 17.67 25.81
C LEU A 19 -20.38 17.14 25.35
N ARG A 20 -20.08 15.85 25.57
CA ARG A 20 -18.83 15.24 25.06
C ARG A 20 -18.84 15.02 23.53
N ARG A 21 -20.01 14.77 22.94
CA ARG A 21 -20.16 14.64 21.49
C ARG A 21 -20.03 15.98 20.74
N GLY A 22 -20.52 17.05 21.34
CA GLY A 22 -20.39 18.40 20.79
C GLY A 22 -18.95 18.93 20.81
N ALA A 23 -18.18 18.65 21.86
CA ALA A 23 -16.79 19.10 21.98
C ALA A 23 -15.85 18.39 21.00
N ALA A 24 -16.07 17.08 20.72
CA ALA A 24 -15.25 16.36 19.71
C ALA A 24 -15.55 16.84 18.28
N ALA A 25 -16.81 17.15 17.96
CA ALA A 25 -17.18 17.71 16.66
C ALA A 25 -16.64 19.15 16.47
N LEU A 26 -16.62 19.97 17.53
CA LEU A 26 -16.03 21.32 17.48
C LEU A 26 -14.51 21.26 17.31
N LEU A 27 -13.82 20.30 17.93
CA LEU A 27 -12.37 20.13 17.79
C LEU A 27 -11.99 19.73 16.37
N ALA A 28 -12.77 18.84 15.74
CA ALA A 28 -12.57 18.46 14.32
C ALA A 28 -12.78 19.66 13.36
N ILE A 29 -13.77 20.52 13.64
CA ILE A 29 -14.04 21.73 12.86
C ILE A 29 -12.97 22.81 13.09
N LEU A 30 -12.42 22.94 14.30
CA LEU A 30 -11.32 23.87 14.60
C LEU A 30 -9.99 23.45 13.97
N VAL A 31 -9.70 22.15 13.88
CA VAL A 31 -8.52 21.64 13.16
C VAL A 31 -8.64 21.94 11.66
N LEU A 32 -9.82 21.84 11.07
CA LEU A 32 -10.07 22.20 9.67
C LEU A 32 -9.99 23.71 9.40
N ALA A 33 -10.27 24.55 10.41
CA ALA A 33 -10.21 26.00 10.29
C ALA A 33 -8.78 26.56 10.50
N SER A 34 -7.97 25.93 11.36
CA SER A 34 -6.58 26.37 11.62
C SER A 34 -5.61 26.04 10.48
N CYS A 35 -5.91 25.06 9.63
CA CYS A 35 -5.12 24.77 8.42
C CYS A 35 -5.18 25.88 7.35
N ARG A 36 -6.05 26.89 7.48
CA ARG A 36 -6.18 27.97 6.48
C ARG A 36 -5.20 29.12 6.64
N THR A 37 -4.44 29.23 7.72
CA THR A 37 -3.74 30.48 8.06
C THR A 37 -2.22 30.44 8.06
N THR A 38 -1.55 29.30 7.74
CA THR A 38 -0.08 29.25 7.81
C THR A 38 0.62 28.60 6.62
N VAL A 39 -0.06 28.39 5.49
CA VAL A 39 0.63 27.96 4.27
C VAL A 39 1.02 29.19 3.47
N GLY A 40 2.28 29.60 3.60
CA GLY A 40 2.89 30.54 2.67
C GLY A 40 2.68 30.03 1.24
N ARG A 41 2.30 30.94 0.32
CA ARG A 41 2.16 30.64 -1.10
C ARG A 41 3.45 29.99 -1.61
N VAL A 42 3.45 28.67 -1.69
CA VAL A 42 4.40 27.94 -2.52
C VAL A 42 3.76 27.95 -3.92
N ASP A 43 4.49 28.44 -4.92
CA ASP A 43 4.10 28.37 -6.32
C ASP A 43 3.86 26.90 -6.71
N SER A 44 2.65 26.43 -6.43
CA SER A 44 2.16 25.13 -6.92
C SER A 44 1.81 25.33 -8.39
N ASN A 45 2.61 24.77 -9.27
CA ASN A 45 2.29 24.75 -10.70
C ASN A 45 0.94 24.03 -10.90
N PRO A 46 -0.16 24.75 -11.20
CA PRO A 46 -1.49 24.15 -11.30
C PRO A 46 -1.61 23.12 -12.44
N ALA A 47 -0.67 23.14 -13.39
CA ALA A 47 -0.66 22.22 -14.53
C ALA A 47 -0.41 20.75 -14.12
N LEU A 48 0.25 20.50 -12.96
CA LEU A 48 0.50 19.15 -12.48
C LEU A 48 -0.74 18.48 -11.85
N PHE A 49 -1.79 19.24 -11.52
CA PHE A 49 -2.90 18.77 -10.70
C PHE A 49 -4.27 18.71 -11.43
N ARG A 50 -4.40 19.26 -12.63
CA ARG A 50 -5.65 19.20 -13.42
C ARG A 50 -5.88 17.87 -14.15
N THR A 51 -4.97 16.95 -14.03
CA THR A 51 -4.96 15.70 -14.81
C THR A 51 -5.93 14.63 -14.31
N SER A 52 -6.26 14.61 -13.01
CA SER A 52 -7.00 13.51 -12.39
C SER A 52 -8.49 13.42 -12.79
N GLU A 53 -9.14 14.53 -13.04
CA GLU A 53 -10.59 14.55 -13.34
C GLU A 53 -10.90 14.09 -14.77
N LEU A 54 -10.07 14.46 -15.73
CA LEU A 54 -10.17 14.00 -17.13
C LEU A 54 -9.82 12.50 -17.26
N GLN A 55 -8.88 12.00 -16.44
CA GLN A 55 -8.45 10.60 -16.46
C GLN A 55 -9.48 9.66 -15.82
N ARG A 56 -10.18 10.10 -14.78
CA ARG A 56 -11.30 9.33 -14.17
C ARG A 56 -12.51 9.16 -15.10
N ARG A 57 -12.59 9.93 -16.19
CA ARG A 57 -13.67 9.87 -17.19
C ARG A 57 -13.29 9.07 -18.45
N MET A 58 -12.09 8.48 -18.48
CA MET A 58 -11.65 7.70 -19.64
C MET A 58 -12.37 6.35 -19.68
N SER A 59 -12.86 5.94 -20.87
CA SER A 59 -13.42 4.60 -21.00
C SER A 59 -12.33 3.51 -20.84
N PRO A 60 -12.69 2.31 -20.36
CA PRO A 60 -11.74 1.20 -20.23
C PRO A 60 -11.02 0.85 -21.55
N GLU A 61 -11.70 1.00 -22.69
CA GLU A 61 -11.13 0.75 -24.02
C GLU A 61 -10.07 1.80 -24.36
N THR A 62 -10.34 3.07 -24.09
CA THR A 62 -9.39 4.18 -24.30
C THR A 62 -8.18 4.03 -23.40
N GLU A 63 -8.39 3.66 -22.13
CA GLU A 63 -7.31 3.38 -21.18
C GLU A 63 -6.42 2.25 -21.69
N THR A 64 -7.01 1.14 -22.09
CA THR A 64 -6.30 -0.02 -22.60
C THR A 64 -5.53 0.31 -23.87
N TRP A 65 -6.14 1.04 -24.82
CA TRP A 65 -5.48 1.46 -26.05
C TRP A 65 -4.24 2.34 -25.79
N ARG A 66 -4.37 3.34 -24.89
CA ARG A 66 -3.24 4.22 -24.51
C ARG A 66 -2.10 3.46 -23.88
N VAL A 67 -2.41 2.58 -22.94
CA VAL A 67 -1.41 1.76 -22.27
C VAL A 67 -0.69 0.85 -23.26
N ARG A 68 -1.40 0.16 -24.13
CA ARG A 68 -0.80 -0.70 -25.16
C ARG A 68 0.07 0.08 -26.16
N LYS A 69 -0.33 1.32 -26.49
CA LYS A 69 0.51 2.21 -27.32
C LYS A 69 1.81 2.59 -26.62
N ILE A 70 1.83 2.76 -25.31
CA ILE A 70 3.07 2.99 -24.55
C ILE A 70 3.88 1.68 -24.50
N MET A 71 3.25 0.55 -24.18
CA MET A 71 3.92 -0.75 -24.09
C MET A 71 4.59 -1.16 -25.42
N SER A 72 3.98 -0.86 -26.57
CA SER A 72 4.57 -1.17 -27.90
C SER A 72 5.86 -0.42 -28.20
N ARG A 73 6.19 0.63 -27.42
CA ARG A 73 7.43 1.39 -27.51
C ARG A 73 8.47 0.95 -26.47
N MET A 74 8.09 0.06 -25.55
CA MET A 74 8.96 -0.42 -24.49
C MET A 74 9.75 -1.66 -24.95
N THR A 75 11.03 -1.68 -24.63
CA THR A 75 11.84 -2.88 -24.72
C THR A 75 11.48 -3.87 -23.61
N LEU A 76 11.80 -5.17 -23.79
CA LEU A 76 11.62 -6.18 -22.74
C LEU A 76 12.34 -5.76 -21.44
N HIS A 77 13.53 -5.20 -21.52
CA HIS A 77 14.27 -4.66 -20.38
C HIS A 77 13.49 -3.59 -19.61
N GLN A 78 12.80 -2.68 -20.30
CA GLN A 78 12.00 -1.64 -19.69
C GLN A 78 10.71 -2.21 -19.07
N LYS A 79 10.08 -3.18 -19.76
CA LYS A 79 8.91 -3.91 -19.23
C LYS A 79 9.27 -4.64 -17.92
N ILE A 80 10.39 -5.35 -17.89
CA ILE A 80 10.88 -6.00 -16.67
C ILE A 80 11.16 -4.97 -15.57
N GLY A 81 11.81 -3.84 -15.89
CA GLY A 81 12.06 -2.77 -14.93
C GLY A 81 10.78 -2.25 -14.25
N GLN A 82 9.68 -2.12 -15.02
CA GLN A 82 8.37 -1.70 -14.48
C GLN A 82 7.74 -2.71 -13.49
N ARG A 83 8.35 -3.87 -13.28
CA ARG A 83 7.88 -4.85 -12.29
C ARG A 83 8.48 -4.61 -10.89
N PHE A 84 9.33 -3.59 -10.69
CA PHE A 84 10.06 -3.39 -9.45
C PHE A 84 9.82 -2.01 -8.82
N ILE A 85 9.50 -2.01 -7.53
CA ILE A 85 9.61 -0.85 -6.63
C ILE A 85 10.84 -1.08 -5.76
N CYS A 86 11.77 -0.13 -5.75
CA CYS A 86 13.06 -0.30 -5.09
C CYS A 86 13.23 0.70 -3.93
N TRP A 87 13.97 0.29 -2.91
CA TRP A 87 14.51 1.20 -1.91
C TRP A 87 15.54 2.15 -2.53
N ILE A 88 15.82 3.26 -1.88
CA ILE A 88 16.88 4.19 -2.28
C ILE A 88 17.80 4.52 -1.11
N GLU A 89 19.06 4.81 -1.46
CA GLU A 89 20.04 5.35 -0.52
C GLU A 89 19.90 6.86 -0.40
N GLY A 90 20.19 7.36 0.80
CA GLY A 90 20.34 8.79 1.05
C GLY A 90 19.06 9.61 0.94
N LYS A 91 19.25 10.92 0.88
CA LYS A 91 18.20 11.95 0.98
C LYS A 91 18.09 12.80 -0.29
N GLU A 92 18.82 12.45 -1.33
CA GLU A 92 18.89 13.15 -2.61
C GLU A 92 18.91 12.15 -3.78
N LEU A 93 18.73 12.64 -5.01
CA LEU A 93 18.89 11.84 -6.22
C LEU A 93 20.39 11.52 -6.43
N GLY A 94 20.85 10.44 -5.80
CA GLY A 94 22.22 9.94 -5.93
C GLY A 94 22.41 8.99 -7.13
N MET A 95 23.59 8.38 -7.20
CA MET A 95 23.94 7.45 -8.29
C MET A 95 23.02 6.23 -8.33
N GLN A 96 22.71 5.61 -7.18
CA GLN A 96 21.84 4.44 -7.08
C GLN A 96 20.43 4.77 -7.57
N ALA A 97 19.83 5.86 -7.10
CA ALA A 97 18.50 6.28 -7.56
C ALA A 97 18.50 6.64 -9.06
N GLY A 98 19.58 7.25 -9.57
CA GLY A 98 19.79 7.49 -11.01
C GLY A 98 19.87 6.20 -11.83
N GLU A 99 20.48 5.15 -11.28
CA GLU A 99 20.50 3.82 -11.91
C GLU A 99 19.09 3.21 -11.98
N LEU A 100 18.29 3.28 -10.91
CA LEU A 100 16.91 2.79 -10.94
C LEU A 100 16.08 3.45 -12.06
N VAL A 101 16.30 4.74 -12.31
CA VAL A 101 15.68 5.46 -13.45
C VAL A 101 16.14 4.86 -14.78
N ARG A 102 17.44 4.70 -14.98
CA ARG A 102 18.01 4.12 -16.23
C ARG A 102 17.52 2.69 -16.46
N GLN A 103 17.37 1.93 -15.39
CA GLN A 103 16.85 0.56 -15.45
C GLN A 103 15.33 0.47 -15.65
N GLY A 104 14.62 1.61 -15.64
CA GLY A 104 13.18 1.67 -15.87
C GLY A 104 12.35 1.11 -14.73
N ALA A 105 12.80 1.24 -13.47
CA ALA A 105 12.04 0.82 -12.30
C ALA A 105 10.62 1.41 -12.31
N ALA A 106 9.65 0.70 -11.73
CA ALA A 106 8.29 1.21 -11.59
C ALA A 106 8.22 2.36 -10.59
N GLY A 107 9.05 2.32 -9.55
CA GLY A 107 9.02 3.32 -8.50
C GLY A 107 10.05 3.09 -7.42
N VAL A 108 9.93 3.89 -6.39
CA VAL A 108 10.76 3.81 -5.18
C VAL A 108 9.89 3.86 -3.92
N ILE A 109 10.40 3.26 -2.84
CA ILE A 109 9.84 3.42 -1.50
C ILE A 109 10.77 4.29 -0.66
N LEU A 110 10.20 5.24 0.08
CA LEU A 110 10.90 6.08 1.04
C LEU A 110 10.73 5.53 2.44
N TYR A 111 11.84 5.39 3.14
CA TYR A 111 11.94 4.99 4.53
C TYR A 111 12.38 6.16 5.42
N PRO A 112 12.31 6.05 6.75
CA PRO A 112 12.73 7.14 7.66
C PRO A 112 14.15 7.66 7.43
N TRP A 113 15.09 6.81 6.96
CA TRP A 113 16.46 7.26 6.65
C TRP A 113 16.59 8.15 5.42
N ASN A 114 15.57 8.16 4.54
CA ASN A 114 15.51 9.06 3.38
C ASN A 114 14.95 10.44 3.73
N VAL A 115 14.64 10.68 5.00
CA VAL A 115 13.82 11.80 5.45
C VAL A 115 14.64 12.70 6.39
N GLU A 116 14.54 14.02 6.21
CA GLU A 116 15.15 15.02 7.07
C GLU A 116 14.15 16.11 7.47
N ASP A 117 13.62 16.82 6.48
CA ASP A 117 12.60 17.83 6.63
C ASP A 117 11.64 17.83 5.42
N PRO A 118 10.46 18.47 5.52
CA PRO A 118 9.49 18.49 4.42
C PRO A 118 10.04 19.11 3.12
N GLY A 119 10.94 20.06 3.21
CA GLY A 119 11.58 20.70 2.05
C GLY A 119 12.52 19.75 1.33
N GLN A 120 13.35 19.03 2.09
CA GLN A 120 14.23 17.99 1.55
C GLN A 120 13.44 16.90 0.85
N VAL A 121 12.39 16.35 1.47
CA VAL A 121 11.56 15.29 0.86
C VAL A 121 10.93 15.79 -0.45
N ARG A 122 10.38 17.01 -0.49
CA ARG A 122 9.85 17.58 -1.75
C ARG A 122 10.90 17.73 -2.84
N ARG A 123 12.13 18.13 -2.50
CA ARG A 123 13.23 18.19 -3.49
C ARG A 123 13.60 16.82 -4.02
N LEU A 124 13.70 15.81 -3.15
CA LEU A 124 14.01 14.43 -3.51
C LEU A 124 12.94 13.86 -4.45
N THR A 125 11.68 13.90 -4.04
CA THR A 125 10.55 13.34 -4.83
C THR A 125 10.37 14.04 -6.17
N ALA A 126 10.52 15.37 -6.21
CA ALA A 126 10.47 16.14 -7.45
C ALA A 126 11.64 15.79 -8.39
N SER A 127 12.84 15.54 -7.84
CA SER A 127 14.01 15.16 -8.64
C SER A 127 13.85 13.74 -9.21
N LEU A 128 13.35 12.79 -8.42
CA LEU A 128 13.02 11.44 -8.86
C LEU A 128 11.97 11.45 -9.99
N GLN A 129 10.89 12.21 -9.83
CA GLN A 129 9.85 12.31 -10.87
C GLN A 129 10.35 12.98 -12.15
N ARG A 130 11.17 14.03 -12.06
CA ARG A 130 11.76 14.65 -13.25
C ARG A 130 12.68 13.67 -13.98
N ALA A 131 13.53 12.95 -13.25
CA ALA A 131 14.44 11.98 -13.85
C ALA A 131 13.67 10.82 -14.52
N ALA A 132 12.65 10.26 -13.85
CA ALA A 132 11.83 9.19 -14.42
C ALA A 132 11.09 9.62 -15.70
N ARG A 133 10.55 10.84 -15.73
CA ARG A 133 9.84 11.40 -16.90
C ARG A 133 10.75 11.85 -18.04
N ALA A 134 12.05 11.93 -17.80
CA ALA A 134 13.03 12.22 -18.87
C ALA A 134 13.37 10.99 -19.72
N GLY A 135 12.91 9.80 -19.32
CA GLY A 135 13.08 8.54 -20.07
C GLY A 135 12.18 8.45 -21.31
N GLU A 136 12.45 7.44 -22.15
CA GLU A 136 11.64 7.14 -23.35
C GLU A 136 11.16 5.67 -23.28
N PRO A 137 9.86 5.42 -23.12
CA PRO A 137 8.77 6.40 -22.93
C PRO A 137 8.83 7.07 -21.55
N PRO A 138 8.28 8.33 -21.42
CA PRO A 138 8.32 9.09 -20.17
C PRO A 138 7.31 8.54 -19.15
N ILE A 139 7.76 7.65 -18.28
CA ILE A 139 6.95 6.98 -17.28
C ILE A 139 7.37 7.46 -15.89
N GLY A 140 6.45 8.17 -15.18
CA GLY A 140 6.69 8.62 -13.81
C GLY A 140 6.78 7.47 -12.81
N PHE A 141 7.45 7.70 -11.70
CA PHE A 141 7.62 6.76 -10.61
C PHE A 141 6.38 6.67 -9.71
N PHE A 142 6.05 5.47 -9.24
CA PHE A 142 5.42 5.34 -7.94
C PHE A 142 6.42 5.80 -6.87
N ILE A 143 6.06 6.79 -6.06
CA ILE A 143 6.82 7.18 -4.88
C ILE A 143 6.00 6.74 -3.69
N CYS A 144 6.44 5.62 -3.12
CA CYS A 144 5.71 4.86 -2.12
C CYS A 144 6.18 5.20 -0.71
N VAL A 145 5.31 5.00 0.26
CA VAL A 145 5.60 5.20 1.67
C VAL A 145 4.70 4.32 2.53
N ASP A 146 5.18 3.91 3.72
CA ASP A 146 4.37 3.37 4.78
C ASP A 146 3.97 4.49 5.74
N GLN A 147 2.77 5.04 5.56
CA GLN A 147 2.17 6.06 6.42
C GLN A 147 0.83 5.55 6.94
N GLU A 148 0.89 4.58 7.87
CA GLU A 148 -0.28 3.95 8.47
C GLU A 148 -0.86 4.77 9.62
N GLY A 149 0.00 5.53 10.28
CA GLY A 149 -0.21 6.14 11.59
C GLY A 149 0.41 5.31 12.73
N GLY A 150 0.47 5.89 13.91
CA GLY A 150 1.11 5.26 15.06
C GLY A 150 2.59 4.93 14.80
N ARG A 151 2.99 3.71 15.15
CA ARG A 151 4.39 3.23 15.06
C ARG A 151 4.89 3.03 13.62
N VAL A 152 3.99 2.89 12.65
CA VAL A 152 4.36 2.72 11.24
C VAL A 152 4.02 4.02 10.49
N SER A 153 4.98 4.91 10.50
CA SER A 153 4.92 6.21 9.82
C SER A 153 6.31 6.58 9.35
N ALA A 154 6.48 6.86 8.07
CA ALA A 154 7.75 7.29 7.51
C ALA A 154 8.04 8.76 7.83
N PHE A 155 7.01 9.58 7.98
CA PHE A 155 7.12 11.01 8.22
C PHE A 155 6.64 11.37 9.62
N HIS A 156 7.55 11.93 10.42
CA HIS A 156 7.33 12.42 11.78
C HIS A 156 7.76 13.87 11.89
N PHE A 157 7.23 14.74 11.02
CA PHE A 157 7.53 16.17 11.09
C PHE A 157 6.61 16.87 12.08
N ARG A 158 7.10 17.97 12.65
CA ARG A 158 6.30 18.83 13.54
C ARG A 158 5.09 19.44 12.82
N GLU A 159 5.22 19.63 11.50
CA GLU A 159 4.23 20.23 10.62
C GLU A 159 3.21 19.22 10.10
N THR A 160 3.43 17.92 10.29
CA THR A 160 2.48 16.86 9.88
C THR A 160 1.62 16.43 11.06
N THR A 161 0.43 15.92 10.74
CA THR A 161 -0.49 15.39 11.74
C THR A 161 0.05 14.08 12.29
N SER A 162 0.25 14.01 13.60
CA SER A 162 0.55 12.76 14.28
C SER A 162 -0.72 11.92 14.36
N LEU A 163 -0.92 11.04 13.37
CA LEU A 163 -2.06 10.14 13.34
C LEU A 163 -1.89 9.01 14.36
N ALA A 164 -2.93 8.77 15.14
CA ALA A 164 -2.98 7.63 16.05
C ALA A 164 -2.91 6.31 15.27
N PRO A 165 -2.50 5.19 15.89
CA PRO A 165 -2.62 3.87 15.30
C PRO A 165 -4.05 3.56 14.84
N ALA A 166 -4.19 2.75 13.80
CA ALA A 166 -5.49 2.42 13.18
C ALA A 166 -6.49 1.80 14.18
N PHE A 167 -6.01 1.09 15.20
CA PHE A 167 -6.81 0.54 16.28
C PHE A 167 -7.68 1.61 16.97
N TYR A 168 -7.16 2.80 17.19
CA TYR A 168 -7.92 3.87 17.82
C TYR A 168 -9.00 4.44 16.89
N TRP A 169 -8.78 4.45 15.57
CA TRP A 169 -9.81 4.85 14.60
C TRP A 169 -10.94 3.81 14.55
N GLY A 170 -10.57 2.53 14.54
CA GLY A 170 -11.50 1.40 14.51
C GLY A 170 -12.44 1.39 15.71
N ARG A 171 -11.97 1.78 16.90
CA ARG A 171 -12.78 1.82 18.13
C ARG A 171 -13.97 2.79 18.09
N TYR A 172 -13.91 3.81 17.24
CA TYR A 172 -15.06 4.72 17.07
C TYR A 172 -16.14 4.12 16.16
N GLU A 173 -15.82 3.07 15.42
CA GLU A 173 -16.71 2.36 14.47
C GLU A 173 -17.47 3.30 13.52
N ASP A 174 -16.97 4.52 13.33
CA ASP A 174 -17.57 5.52 12.44
C ASP A 174 -16.67 5.71 11.21
N PRO A 175 -17.12 5.25 10.03
CA PRO A 175 -16.34 5.35 8.79
C PRO A 175 -15.89 6.78 8.44
N ARG A 176 -16.61 7.82 8.92
CA ARG A 176 -16.25 9.21 8.65
C ARG A 176 -14.91 9.61 9.27
N TYR A 177 -14.58 9.07 10.46
CA TYR A 177 -13.29 9.31 11.09
C TYR A 177 -12.16 8.68 10.30
N VAL A 178 -12.35 7.46 9.81
CA VAL A 178 -11.36 6.76 9.00
C VAL A 178 -11.17 7.46 7.64
N THR A 179 -12.25 7.90 7.00
CA THR A 179 -12.19 8.69 5.77
C THR A 179 -11.40 9.98 5.99
N ALA A 180 -11.66 10.71 7.09
CA ALA A 180 -10.95 11.95 7.40
C ALA A 180 -9.46 11.70 7.70
N ALA A 181 -9.13 10.66 8.48
CA ALA A 181 -7.75 10.30 8.79
C ALA A 181 -6.97 9.93 7.52
N ALA A 182 -7.55 9.10 6.65
CA ALA A 182 -6.95 8.72 5.37
C ALA A 182 -6.78 9.91 4.42
N PHE A 183 -7.74 10.84 4.41
CA PHE A 183 -7.64 12.08 3.62
C PHE A 183 -6.51 12.98 4.13
N ILE A 184 -6.40 13.18 5.44
CA ILE A 184 -5.34 14.02 6.05
C ILE A 184 -3.98 13.40 5.74
N ALA A 185 -3.77 12.11 6.07
CA ALA A 185 -2.52 11.42 5.75
C ALA A 185 -2.18 11.51 4.26
N GLY A 186 -3.17 11.22 3.41
CA GLY A 186 -3.01 11.25 1.96
C GLY A 186 -2.60 12.63 1.46
N ARG A 187 -3.24 13.71 1.94
CA ARG A 187 -2.89 15.08 1.57
C ARG A 187 -1.46 15.45 1.97
N GLU A 188 -1.08 15.11 3.19
CA GLU A 188 0.26 15.42 3.70
C GLU A 188 1.37 14.71 2.90
N ILE A 189 1.22 13.40 2.66
CA ILE A 189 2.22 12.66 1.87
C ILE A 189 2.24 13.09 0.40
N ARG A 190 1.07 13.49 -0.16
CA ARG A 190 1.00 14.04 -1.50
C ARG A 190 1.71 15.38 -1.64
N GLU A 191 1.59 16.25 -0.66
CA GLU A 191 2.30 17.54 -0.60
C GLU A 191 3.82 17.36 -0.50
N LEU A 192 4.26 16.20 -0.01
CA LEU A 192 5.67 15.78 -0.01
C LEU A 192 6.10 15.12 -1.35
N GLY A 193 5.17 14.95 -2.29
CA GLY A 193 5.40 14.39 -3.62
C GLY A 193 5.27 12.86 -3.71
N CYS A 194 4.82 12.18 -2.66
CA CYS A 194 4.42 10.77 -2.71
C CYS A 194 3.09 10.61 -3.45
N ASN A 195 2.85 9.43 -4.02
CA ASN A 195 1.64 9.13 -4.78
C ASN A 195 1.05 7.75 -4.47
N MET A 196 1.71 6.93 -3.65
CA MET A 196 1.25 5.62 -3.23
C MET A 196 1.51 5.43 -1.74
N ASN A 197 0.51 4.98 -0.98
CA ASN A 197 0.63 4.65 0.44
C ASN A 197 0.34 3.17 0.67
N PHE A 198 1.26 2.47 1.31
CA PHE A 198 1.06 1.09 1.74
C PHE A 198 0.19 1.04 3.00
N ALA A 199 -1.06 1.44 2.83
CA ALA A 199 -2.15 1.46 3.80
C ALA A 199 -3.50 1.46 3.06
N PRO A 200 -4.58 0.97 3.66
CA PRO A 200 -4.74 0.53 5.06
C PRO A 200 -4.29 -0.91 5.31
N VAL A 201 -4.05 -1.20 6.59
CA VAL A 201 -3.93 -2.58 7.09
C VAL A 201 -5.35 -3.12 7.30
N LEU A 202 -5.70 -4.21 6.59
CA LEU A 202 -6.99 -4.91 6.71
C LEU A 202 -6.89 -6.22 7.49
N ASP A 203 -5.68 -6.54 7.98
CA ASP A 203 -5.49 -7.66 8.90
C ASP A 203 -6.30 -7.44 10.16
N LEU A 204 -6.98 -8.49 10.63
CA LEU A 204 -7.72 -8.45 11.86
C LEU A 204 -6.77 -8.37 13.06
N TYR A 205 -7.21 -7.73 14.13
CA TYR A 205 -6.52 -7.77 15.40
C TYR A 205 -6.48 -9.23 15.87
N GLY A 206 -5.28 -9.81 15.89
CA GLY A 206 -5.05 -11.20 16.24
C GLY A 206 -5.09 -11.46 17.75
N GLN A 207 -4.54 -12.60 18.17
CA GLN A 207 -4.36 -12.91 19.59
C GLN A 207 -3.47 -11.87 20.26
N ALA A 208 -3.71 -11.62 21.56
CA ALA A 208 -3.10 -10.52 22.33
C ALA A 208 -1.56 -10.48 22.33
N ASP A 209 -0.91 -11.59 21.97
CA ASP A 209 0.56 -11.72 21.92
C ASP A 209 1.16 -11.47 20.52
N SER A 210 0.33 -11.23 19.48
CA SER A 210 0.83 -10.91 18.14
C SER A 210 1.27 -9.44 18.08
N THR A 211 2.58 -9.23 18.18
CA THR A 211 3.19 -7.88 18.11
C THR A 211 3.28 -7.33 16.69
N ILE A 212 3.06 -8.16 15.65
CA ILE A 212 3.29 -7.82 14.24
C ILE A 212 2.23 -6.85 13.74
N ILE A 213 0.96 -7.25 13.82
CA ILE A 213 -0.17 -6.42 13.42
C ILE A 213 -0.57 -5.52 14.59
N GLY A 214 -1.01 -6.08 15.71
CA GLY A 214 -1.34 -5.33 16.91
C GLY A 214 -2.21 -4.09 16.61
N ASP A 215 -1.77 -2.94 17.08
CA ASP A 215 -2.45 -1.64 16.94
C ASP A 215 -2.50 -1.07 15.51
N ARG A 216 -1.87 -1.71 14.54
CA ARG A 216 -2.01 -1.41 13.11
C ARG A 216 -3.38 -1.86 12.56
N SER A 217 -4.04 -2.83 13.19
CA SER A 217 -5.38 -3.30 12.83
C SER A 217 -6.46 -2.33 13.28
N MET A 218 -7.51 -2.20 12.47
CA MET A 218 -8.70 -1.42 12.82
C MET A 218 -9.69 -2.18 13.73
N GLY A 219 -9.49 -3.47 14.00
CA GLY A 219 -10.36 -4.23 14.90
C GLY A 219 -10.34 -5.75 14.72
N ILE A 220 -11.24 -6.42 15.44
CA ILE A 220 -11.39 -7.88 15.46
C ILE A 220 -12.56 -8.37 14.61
N ASP A 221 -13.53 -7.51 14.34
CA ASP A 221 -14.74 -7.83 13.58
C ASP A 221 -14.46 -7.67 12.08
N PRO A 222 -14.50 -8.75 11.28
CA PRO A 222 -14.15 -8.70 9.87
C PRO A 222 -15.10 -7.84 9.02
N GLU A 223 -16.38 -7.78 9.39
CA GLU A 223 -17.36 -6.93 8.71
C GLU A 223 -17.02 -5.46 8.93
N LYS A 224 -16.72 -5.06 10.16
CA LYS A 224 -16.34 -3.70 10.52
C LYS A 224 -15.00 -3.28 9.91
N VAL A 225 -14.00 -4.13 9.99
CA VAL A 225 -12.68 -3.84 9.37
C VAL A 225 -12.84 -3.64 7.86
N GLY A 226 -13.69 -4.44 7.21
CA GLY A 226 -14.01 -4.27 5.79
C GLY A 226 -14.70 -2.93 5.49
N GLU A 227 -15.70 -2.51 6.30
CA GLU A 227 -16.37 -1.22 6.18
C GLU A 227 -15.40 -0.04 6.37
N LEU A 228 -14.57 -0.11 7.41
CA LEU A 228 -13.57 0.91 7.70
C LEU A 228 -12.46 0.95 6.63
N GLY A 229 -12.09 -0.21 6.07
CA GLY A 229 -11.18 -0.30 4.93
C GLY A 229 -11.72 0.44 3.71
N ILE A 230 -13.00 0.26 3.37
CA ILE A 230 -13.67 1.01 2.29
C ILE A 230 -13.65 2.52 2.57
N ALA A 231 -13.90 2.93 3.82
CA ALA A 231 -13.83 4.33 4.21
C ALA A 231 -12.42 4.92 4.04
N TYR A 232 -11.39 4.14 4.35
CA TYR A 232 -9.99 4.52 4.10
C TYR A 232 -9.73 4.73 2.60
N LEU A 233 -10.14 3.79 1.75
CA LEU A 233 -10.01 3.92 0.29
C LEU A 233 -10.64 5.22 -0.22
N GLN A 234 -11.82 5.59 0.30
CA GLN A 234 -12.50 6.84 -0.07
C GLN A 234 -11.67 8.09 0.30
N GLY A 235 -11.13 8.14 1.51
CA GLY A 235 -10.31 9.26 1.98
C GLY A 235 -9.00 9.39 1.18
N ALA A 236 -8.31 8.28 0.94
CA ALA A 236 -7.08 8.25 0.14
C ALA A 236 -7.31 8.71 -1.31
N ARG A 237 -8.41 8.27 -1.94
CA ARG A 237 -8.83 8.71 -3.28
C ARG A 237 -9.13 10.21 -3.34
N GLN A 238 -9.80 10.76 -2.32
CA GLN A 238 -10.04 12.21 -2.23
C GLN A 238 -8.73 13.00 -2.11
N ALA A 239 -7.72 12.43 -1.47
CA ALA A 239 -6.37 12.99 -1.40
C ALA A 239 -5.54 12.75 -2.67
N GLU A 240 -6.06 11.98 -3.65
CA GLU A 240 -5.36 11.56 -4.87
C GLU A 240 -4.09 10.74 -4.59
N ILE A 241 -4.12 9.89 -3.57
CA ILE A 241 -3.10 8.90 -3.23
C ILE A 241 -3.62 7.51 -3.61
N ILE A 242 -2.75 6.68 -4.17
CA ILE A 242 -3.02 5.26 -4.43
C ILE A 242 -2.95 4.52 -3.09
N PRO A 243 -4.08 4.00 -2.56
CA PRO A 243 -4.06 3.15 -1.39
C PRO A 243 -3.68 1.72 -1.77
N VAL A 244 -2.92 1.05 -0.91
CA VAL A 244 -2.56 -0.36 -1.06
C VAL A 244 -3.04 -1.11 0.18
N ILE A 245 -4.10 -1.90 0.04
CA ILE A 245 -4.62 -2.71 1.15
C ILE A 245 -3.66 -3.86 1.46
N LYS A 246 -3.42 -4.18 2.75
CA LYS A 246 -2.44 -5.17 3.17
C LYS A 246 -2.83 -5.89 4.46
N HIS A 247 -2.33 -7.10 4.72
CA HIS A 247 -1.45 -7.97 3.92
C HIS A 247 -2.25 -9.19 3.46
N PHE A 248 -2.64 -9.21 2.21
CA PHE A 248 -3.53 -10.25 1.64
C PHE A 248 -2.88 -11.65 1.71
N PRO A 249 -3.62 -12.69 2.09
CA PRO A 249 -5.06 -12.74 2.37
C PRO A 249 -5.45 -12.46 3.83
N GLY A 250 -4.53 -12.07 4.71
CA GLY A 250 -4.74 -11.71 6.11
C GLY A 250 -3.68 -12.28 7.04
N HIS A 251 -2.82 -11.44 7.60
CA HIS A 251 -1.71 -11.81 8.48
C HIS A 251 -2.13 -11.96 9.96
N GLY A 252 -3.33 -11.47 10.31
CA GLY A 252 -3.75 -11.31 11.72
C GLY A 252 -3.88 -12.59 12.52
N SER A 253 -4.14 -13.73 11.87
CA SER A 253 -4.22 -15.04 12.51
C SER A 253 -2.85 -15.74 12.69
N SER A 254 -1.76 -15.12 12.21
CA SER A 254 -0.40 -15.65 12.41
C SER A 254 0.15 -15.29 13.78
N THR A 255 0.86 -16.24 14.38
CA THR A 255 1.56 -16.05 15.66
C THR A 255 3.06 -15.78 15.49
N VAL A 256 3.59 -15.87 14.25
CA VAL A 256 5.02 -15.76 13.93
C VAL A 256 5.25 -14.57 13.00
N ASP A 257 6.36 -13.85 13.21
CA ASP A 257 6.76 -12.71 12.38
C ASP A 257 7.41 -13.17 11.07
N SER A 258 6.84 -12.75 9.95
CA SER A 258 7.36 -13.04 8.60
C SER A 258 8.72 -12.39 8.28
N HIS A 259 9.20 -11.45 9.10
CA HIS A 259 10.55 -10.91 8.97
C HIS A 259 11.63 -11.93 9.36
N GLY A 260 11.35 -12.87 10.27
CA GLY A 260 12.31 -13.86 10.73
C GLY A 260 12.08 -15.26 10.17
N HIS A 261 10.84 -15.70 10.05
CA HIS A 261 10.48 -17.07 9.66
C HIS A 261 9.25 -17.08 8.76
N LEU A 262 8.96 -18.21 8.12
CA LEU A 262 7.72 -18.40 7.35
C LEU A 262 6.54 -18.67 8.30
N PRO A 263 5.61 -17.71 8.46
CA PRO A 263 4.44 -17.92 9.30
C PRO A 263 3.47 -18.90 8.64
N VAL A 264 2.74 -19.66 9.45
CA VAL A 264 1.74 -20.62 9.00
C VAL A 264 0.39 -20.28 9.64
N VAL A 265 -0.66 -20.24 8.82
CA VAL A 265 -2.05 -20.09 9.24
C VAL A 265 -2.82 -21.34 8.81
N ASP A 266 -2.91 -22.32 9.72
CA ASP A 266 -3.57 -23.60 9.47
C ASP A 266 -5.05 -23.53 9.91
N ILE A 267 -5.85 -22.83 9.12
CA ILE A 267 -7.29 -22.66 9.30
C ILE A 267 -7.98 -23.14 8.01
N PRO A 268 -9.07 -23.91 8.09
CA PRO A 268 -9.85 -24.31 6.91
C PRO A 268 -10.26 -23.10 6.05
N GLU A 269 -10.30 -23.28 4.74
CA GLU A 269 -10.60 -22.20 3.78
C GLU A 269 -11.92 -21.49 4.08
N GLU A 270 -12.96 -22.24 4.45
CA GLU A 270 -14.28 -21.68 4.80
C GLU A 270 -14.17 -20.69 5.97
N GLY A 271 -13.42 -21.04 7.02
CA GLY A 271 -13.18 -20.15 8.16
C GLY A 271 -12.40 -18.89 7.80
N LEU A 272 -11.41 -19.03 6.90
CA LEU A 272 -10.64 -17.89 6.39
C LEU A 272 -11.50 -16.96 5.53
N LEU A 273 -12.39 -17.50 4.71
CA LEU A 273 -13.30 -16.74 3.85
C LEU A 273 -14.31 -15.90 4.63
N GLU A 274 -14.76 -16.41 5.78
CA GLU A 274 -15.71 -15.71 6.65
C GLU A 274 -15.04 -14.70 7.59
N ARG A 275 -13.74 -14.84 7.81
CA ARG A 275 -13.01 -14.03 8.77
C ARG A 275 -11.88 -13.22 8.12
N ASP A 276 -10.70 -13.82 7.92
CA ASP A 276 -9.47 -13.09 7.55
C ASP A 276 -9.54 -12.50 6.13
N PHE A 277 -10.21 -13.19 5.19
CA PHE A 277 -10.33 -12.75 3.79
C PHE A 277 -11.49 -11.78 3.56
N LEU A 278 -12.45 -11.72 4.48
CA LEU A 278 -13.66 -10.91 4.30
C LEU A 278 -13.38 -9.42 4.15
N PRO A 279 -12.51 -8.76 4.96
CA PRO A 279 -12.17 -7.36 4.78
C PRO A 279 -11.60 -7.06 3.40
N PHE A 280 -10.71 -7.93 2.91
CA PHE A 280 -10.10 -7.80 1.58
C PHE A 280 -11.13 -7.97 0.47
N ARG A 281 -11.99 -8.98 0.56
CA ARG A 281 -13.08 -9.19 -0.41
C ARG A 281 -13.98 -7.97 -0.52
N LYS A 282 -14.38 -7.38 0.62
CA LYS A 282 -15.20 -6.15 0.66
C LYS A 282 -14.46 -4.97 0.00
N ALA A 283 -13.19 -4.77 0.32
CA ALA A 283 -12.38 -3.70 -0.27
C ALA A 283 -12.17 -3.89 -1.78
N VAL A 284 -11.95 -5.12 -2.25
CA VAL A 284 -11.86 -5.47 -3.68
C VAL A 284 -13.17 -5.14 -4.40
N GLN A 285 -14.31 -5.53 -3.85
CA GLN A 285 -15.64 -5.22 -4.38
C GLN A 285 -15.94 -3.71 -4.40
N ALA A 286 -15.35 -2.95 -3.48
CA ALA A 286 -15.38 -1.49 -3.47
C ALA A 286 -14.35 -0.84 -4.42
N GLY A 287 -13.65 -1.64 -5.23
CA GLY A 287 -12.74 -1.21 -6.28
C GLY A 287 -11.34 -0.82 -5.76
N ALA A 288 -10.78 -1.54 -4.79
CA ALA A 288 -9.40 -1.32 -4.35
C ALA A 288 -8.43 -1.28 -5.55
N GLU A 289 -7.52 -0.33 -5.56
CA GLU A 289 -6.57 -0.08 -6.66
C GLU A 289 -5.37 -1.03 -6.62
N ALA A 290 -4.88 -1.34 -5.42
CA ALA A 290 -3.74 -2.21 -5.22
C ALA A 290 -3.89 -3.03 -3.94
N VAL A 291 -3.29 -4.22 -3.95
CA VAL A 291 -3.26 -5.19 -2.84
C VAL A 291 -1.82 -5.61 -2.61
N MET A 292 -1.34 -5.53 -1.37
CA MET A 292 -0.04 -6.09 -0.98
C MET A 292 -0.24 -7.47 -0.37
N THR A 293 0.60 -8.42 -0.79
CA THR A 293 0.53 -9.83 -0.35
C THR A 293 1.31 -10.07 0.94
N ALA A 294 0.86 -11.04 1.75
CA ALA A 294 1.58 -11.53 2.91
C ALA A 294 2.55 -12.68 2.55
N HIS A 295 3.71 -12.74 3.21
CA HIS A 295 4.59 -13.92 3.16
C HIS A 295 4.16 -14.95 4.22
N VAL A 296 2.95 -15.49 4.07
CA VAL A 296 2.31 -16.42 5.00
C VAL A 296 1.87 -17.67 4.25
N LEU A 297 2.13 -18.84 4.82
CA LEU A 297 1.68 -20.13 4.29
C LEU A 297 0.27 -20.45 4.82
N TYR A 298 -0.62 -20.82 3.91
CA TYR A 298 -1.99 -21.28 4.20
C TYR A 298 -2.15 -22.72 3.69
N PRO A 299 -1.73 -23.73 4.45
CA PRO A 299 -1.62 -25.11 3.97
C PRO A 299 -2.95 -25.72 3.54
N GLN A 300 -4.08 -25.24 4.05
CA GLN A 300 -5.43 -25.66 3.64
C GLN A 300 -5.83 -25.13 2.25
N ILE A 301 -5.07 -24.17 1.68
CA ILE A 301 -5.29 -23.64 0.33
C ILE A 301 -4.13 -24.02 -0.59
N ASP A 302 -2.91 -23.75 -0.16
CA ASP A 302 -1.69 -24.08 -0.86
C ASP A 302 -0.65 -24.58 0.15
N PRO A 303 -0.38 -25.90 0.21
CA PRO A 303 0.58 -26.44 1.17
C PRO A 303 2.04 -26.18 0.80
N ASP A 304 2.32 -25.80 -0.45
CA ASP A 304 3.67 -25.73 -1.01
C ASP A 304 4.24 -24.31 -1.00
N TYR A 305 3.37 -23.29 -1.18
CA TYR A 305 3.80 -21.91 -1.40
C TYR A 305 3.09 -20.90 -0.49
N PRO A 306 3.84 -19.93 0.11
CA PRO A 306 3.23 -18.81 0.81
C PRO A 306 2.41 -17.94 -0.16
N ALA A 307 1.46 -17.16 0.37
CA ALA A 307 0.49 -16.42 -0.43
C ALA A 307 1.11 -15.60 -1.57
N THR A 308 2.26 -14.95 -1.33
CA THR A 308 2.98 -14.17 -2.35
C THR A 308 3.44 -15.01 -3.56
N LEU A 309 3.67 -16.30 -3.39
CA LEU A 309 4.15 -17.23 -4.43
C LEU A 309 3.06 -18.18 -4.92
N SER A 310 1.89 -18.15 -4.30
CA SER A 310 0.79 -19.11 -4.57
C SER A 310 -0.11 -18.66 -5.71
N LYS A 311 -0.13 -19.44 -6.79
CA LYS A 311 -1.10 -19.26 -7.87
C LYS A 311 -2.53 -19.44 -7.37
N ARG A 312 -2.78 -20.41 -6.46
CA ARG A 312 -4.11 -20.67 -5.89
C ARG A 312 -4.65 -19.44 -5.15
N ILE A 313 -3.76 -18.71 -4.45
CA ILE A 313 -4.16 -17.52 -3.68
C ILE A 313 -4.26 -16.28 -4.58
N LEU A 314 -3.30 -16.03 -5.46
CA LEU A 314 -3.28 -14.79 -6.22
C LEU A 314 -4.13 -14.84 -7.50
N ARG A 315 -4.10 -15.95 -8.26
CA ARG A 315 -4.93 -16.09 -9.46
C ARG A 315 -6.33 -16.57 -9.11
N ASP A 316 -6.43 -17.76 -8.52
CA ASP A 316 -7.73 -18.41 -8.41
C ASP A 316 -8.62 -17.71 -7.37
N LEU A 317 -8.08 -17.35 -6.19
CA LEU A 317 -8.85 -16.68 -5.14
C LEU A 317 -8.97 -15.16 -5.39
N LEU A 318 -7.85 -14.41 -5.49
CA LEU A 318 -7.90 -12.96 -5.56
C LEU A 318 -8.40 -12.46 -6.92
N ARG A 319 -7.80 -12.94 -8.04
CA ARG A 319 -8.18 -12.48 -9.38
C ARG A 319 -9.54 -13.01 -9.81
N GLU A 320 -9.76 -14.33 -9.73
CA GLU A 320 -10.94 -14.95 -10.31
C GLU A 320 -12.13 -14.90 -9.34
N ARG A 321 -11.98 -15.43 -8.11
CA ARG A 321 -13.10 -15.54 -7.18
C ARG A 321 -13.52 -14.21 -6.58
N PHE A 322 -12.57 -13.32 -6.20
CA PHE A 322 -12.88 -11.98 -5.68
C PHE A 322 -13.03 -10.93 -6.78
N GLY A 323 -12.58 -11.22 -8.02
CA GLY A 323 -12.71 -10.34 -9.18
C GLY A 323 -11.73 -9.17 -9.20
N PHE A 324 -10.57 -9.28 -8.53
CA PHE A 324 -9.61 -8.19 -8.42
C PHE A 324 -8.93 -7.86 -9.75
N GLN A 325 -9.04 -6.63 -10.22
CA GLN A 325 -8.48 -6.16 -11.48
C GLN A 325 -7.32 -5.17 -11.30
N GLY A 326 -7.01 -4.79 -10.05
CA GLY A 326 -5.95 -3.84 -9.73
C GLY A 326 -4.55 -4.45 -9.71
N VAL A 327 -3.60 -3.75 -9.11
CA VAL A 327 -2.19 -4.14 -9.02
C VAL A 327 -1.93 -4.97 -7.77
N ILE A 328 -1.28 -6.14 -7.92
CA ILE A 328 -0.80 -6.96 -6.82
C ILE A 328 0.68 -6.61 -6.56
N VAL A 329 0.99 -6.19 -5.34
CA VAL A 329 2.34 -5.84 -4.89
C VAL A 329 2.81 -6.90 -3.89
N SER A 330 4.06 -7.35 -3.95
CA SER A 330 4.62 -8.18 -2.87
C SER A 330 4.89 -7.33 -1.63
N ASP A 331 4.90 -7.93 -0.46
CA ASP A 331 5.69 -7.41 0.65
C ASP A 331 7.19 -7.53 0.34
N GLY A 332 8.06 -7.04 1.20
CA GLY A 332 9.49 -6.98 0.96
C GLY A 332 10.12 -8.35 0.65
N MET A 333 10.60 -8.59 -0.58
CA MET A 333 11.15 -9.89 -0.97
C MET A 333 12.41 -10.31 -0.20
N ALA A 334 13.03 -9.40 0.55
CA ALA A 334 14.18 -9.70 1.41
C ALA A 334 13.80 -10.24 2.81
N MET A 335 12.49 -10.33 3.12
CA MET A 335 12.02 -10.86 4.40
C MET A 335 12.38 -12.35 4.52
N GLY A 336 12.74 -12.78 5.75
CA GLY A 336 13.23 -14.12 6.03
C GLY A 336 12.32 -15.24 5.53
N ALA A 337 11.01 -15.03 5.59
CA ALA A 337 10.00 -15.96 5.09
C ALA A 337 10.24 -16.42 3.63
N LEU A 338 10.72 -15.55 2.74
CA LEU A 338 11.10 -15.91 1.38
C LEU A 338 12.60 -16.18 1.23
N ALA A 339 13.43 -15.27 1.74
CA ALA A 339 14.87 -15.29 1.52
C ALA A 339 15.60 -16.52 2.09
N GLU A 340 15.02 -17.18 3.09
CA GLU A 340 15.58 -18.39 3.70
C GLU A 340 15.06 -19.68 3.08
N ASN A 341 13.91 -19.64 2.39
CA ASN A 341 13.22 -20.83 1.90
C ASN A 341 13.28 -20.99 0.38
N PHE A 342 13.56 -19.92 -0.38
CA PHE A 342 13.55 -19.93 -1.84
C PHE A 342 14.79 -19.24 -2.41
N THR A 343 15.28 -19.73 -3.56
CA THR A 343 16.29 -18.98 -4.33
C THR A 343 15.66 -17.72 -4.94
N VAL A 344 16.48 -16.70 -5.22
CA VAL A 344 15.99 -15.48 -5.88
C VAL A 344 15.33 -15.79 -7.23
N SER A 345 15.93 -16.68 -8.01
CA SER A 345 15.40 -17.10 -9.31
C SER A 345 14.04 -17.79 -9.19
N ASP A 346 13.88 -18.72 -8.22
CA ASP A 346 12.60 -19.38 -7.97
C ASP A 346 11.56 -18.39 -7.46
N THR A 347 11.95 -17.50 -6.56
CA THR A 347 11.06 -16.44 -6.05
C THR A 347 10.50 -15.59 -7.19
N LEU A 348 11.35 -15.09 -8.08
CA LEU A 348 10.95 -14.29 -9.24
C LEU A 348 10.04 -15.07 -10.19
N ARG A 349 10.40 -16.33 -10.51
CA ARG A 349 9.59 -17.20 -11.38
C ARG A 349 8.21 -17.44 -10.79
N LEU A 350 8.14 -17.88 -9.54
CA LEU A 350 6.89 -18.16 -8.84
C LEU A 350 6.01 -16.92 -8.69
N MET A 351 6.58 -15.75 -8.39
CA MET A 351 5.84 -14.48 -8.34
C MET A 351 5.16 -14.17 -9.69
N ILE A 352 5.87 -14.35 -10.79
CA ILE A 352 5.32 -14.13 -12.14
C ILE A 352 4.24 -15.15 -12.47
N GLU A 353 4.46 -16.44 -12.20
CA GLU A 353 3.49 -17.52 -12.41
C GLU A 353 2.22 -17.33 -11.57
N ALA A 354 2.38 -16.88 -10.33
CA ALA A 354 1.26 -16.55 -9.44
C ALA A 354 0.46 -15.34 -9.88
N GLY A 355 0.98 -14.51 -10.80
CA GLY A 355 0.29 -13.31 -11.31
C GLY A 355 0.48 -12.06 -10.44
N LEU A 356 1.56 -12.02 -9.66
CA LEU A 356 2.02 -10.82 -8.96
C LEU A 356 2.45 -9.77 -10.00
N ASP A 357 2.19 -8.48 -9.75
CA ASP A 357 2.51 -7.39 -10.68
C ASP A 357 3.77 -6.62 -10.28
N LEU A 358 3.86 -6.17 -9.03
CA LEU A 358 4.96 -5.36 -8.51
C LEU A 358 5.73 -6.10 -7.43
N ILE A 359 7.04 -6.10 -7.53
CA ILE A 359 7.97 -6.70 -6.59
C ILE A 359 8.62 -5.59 -5.76
N LEU A 360 8.41 -5.62 -4.43
CA LEU A 360 9.04 -4.68 -3.51
C LEU A 360 10.44 -5.16 -3.13
N VAL A 361 11.46 -4.40 -3.56
CA VAL A 361 12.88 -4.74 -3.38
C VAL A 361 13.47 -3.91 -2.25
N HIS A 362 14.06 -4.58 -1.27
CA HIS A 362 14.80 -3.99 -0.16
C HIS A 362 16.33 -4.03 -0.43
N SER A 363 17.12 -3.39 0.44
CA SER A 363 18.57 -3.17 0.34
C SER A 363 19.45 -4.41 0.11
N ARG A 364 18.91 -5.61 0.32
CA ARG A 364 19.62 -6.88 0.13
C ARG A 364 19.90 -7.19 -1.35
N TYR A 365 19.13 -6.60 -2.27
CA TYR A 365 19.17 -6.94 -3.70
C TYR A 365 19.39 -5.71 -4.57
N ASP A 366 20.18 -5.91 -5.64
CA ASP A 366 20.36 -4.92 -6.69
C ASP A 366 19.38 -5.13 -7.84
N LEU A 367 18.83 -4.04 -8.40
CA LEU A 367 17.84 -4.13 -9.48
C LEU A 367 18.45 -4.70 -10.78
N VAL A 368 19.71 -4.41 -11.08
CA VAL A 368 20.36 -4.92 -12.29
C VAL A 368 20.46 -6.44 -12.23
N ASP A 369 20.88 -6.98 -11.08
CA ASP A 369 20.97 -8.43 -10.86
C ASP A 369 19.59 -9.10 -10.95
N LEU A 370 18.57 -8.54 -10.33
CA LEU A 370 17.19 -9.08 -10.40
C LEU A 370 16.67 -9.09 -11.85
N LYS A 371 16.93 -8.03 -12.60
CA LYS A 371 16.56 -7.96 -14.04
C LYS A 371 17.28 -8.99 -14.87
N LEU A 372 18.59 -9.20 -14.64
CA LEU A 372 19.37 -10.23 -15.32
C LEU A 372 18.82 -11.63 -15.03
N GLN A 373 18.42 -11.90 -13.77
CA GLN A 373 17.77 -13.16 -13.43
C GLN A 373 16.43 -13.32 -14.15
N MET A 374 15.57 -12.30 -14.17
CA MET A 374 14.29 -12.36 -14.93
C MET A 374 14.50 -12.56 -16.43
N LEU A 375 15.51 -11.90 -17.03
CA LEU A 375 15.88 -12.16 -18.43
C LEU A 375 16.36 -13.58 -18.63
N GLY A 376 17.15 -14.12 -17.70
CA GLY A 376 17.57 -15.52 -17.70
C GLY A 376 16.37 -16.49 -17.70
N LEU A 377 15.39 -16.27 -16.84
CA LEU A 377 14.15 -17.03 -16.80
C LEU A 377 13.38 -16.95 -18.15
N TYR A 378 13.29 -15.77 -18.74
CA TYR A 378 12.66 -15.58 -20.04
C TYR A 378 13.38 -16.34 -21.16
N TYR A 379 14.71 -16.20 -21.26
CA TYR A 379 15.47 -16.89 -22.32
C TYR A 379 15.50 -18.42 -22.16
N ARG A 380 15.32 -18.93 -20.96
CA ARG A 380 15.13 -20.36 -20.71
C ARG A 380 13.69 -20.85 -20.94
N GLY A 381 12.76 -19.93 -21.23
CA GLY A 381 11.35 -20.26 -21.45
C GLY A 381 10.56 -20.57 -20.16
N GLU A 382 11.13 -20.26 -19.00
CA GLU A 382 10.48 -20.49 -17.70
C GLU A 382 9.41 -19.43 -17.38
N ILE A 383 9.55 -18.23 -17.95
CA ILE A 383 8.50 -17.18 -17.97
C ILE A 383 8.33 -16.67 -19.40
N THR A 384 7.18 -16.13 -19.73
CA THR A 384 6.85 -15.62 -21.07
C THR A 384 6.73 -14.10 -21.07
N GLU A 385 6.95 -13.45 -22.23
CA GLU A 385 6.71 -12.02 -22.39
C GLU A 385 5.24 -11.67 -22.10
N ALA A 386 4.28 -12.55 -22.45
CA ALA A 386 2.87 -12.33 -22.14
C ALA A 386 2.60 -12.23 -20.63
N GLN A 387 3.26 -13.03 -19.79
CA GLN A 387 3.14 -12.93 -18.34
C GLN A 387 3.76 -11.63 -17.79
N ILE A 388 4.86 -11.17 -18.39
CA ILE A 388 5.46 -9.87 -18.05
C ILE A 388 4.50 -8.75 -18.44
N ASP A 389 3.98 -8.78 -19.68
CA ASP A 389 3.07 -7.76 -20.24
C ASP A 389 1.77 -7.64 -19.47
N GLU A 390 1.21 -8.75 -19.00
CA GLU A 390 0.01 -8.78 -18.18
C GLU A 390 0.13 -7.90 -16.93
N GLY A 391 1.25 -7.99 -16.21
CA GLY A 391 1.50 -7.14 -15.04
C GLY A 391 1.84 -5.70 -15.41
N VAL A 392 2.63 -5.49 -16.46
CA VAL A 392 2.99 -4.16 -16.96
C VAL A 392 1.74 -3.39 -17.41
N GLU A 393 0.78 -4.05 -18.07
CA GLU A 393 -0.49 -3.42 -18.47
C GLU A 393 -1.25 -2.89 -17.26
N ARG A 394 -1.38 -3.68 -16.16
CA ARG A 394 -2.05 -3.24 -14.93
C ARG A 394 -1.31 -2.08 -14.24
N ILE A 395 0.01 -2.17 -14.17
CA ILE A 395 0.87 -1.12 -13.59
C ILE A 395 0.70 0.19 -14.36
N LEU A 396 0.75 0.15 -15.69
CA LEU A 396 0.62 1.34 -16.52
C LEU A 396 -0.80 1.92 -16.51
N LYS A 397 -1.85 1.08 -16.42
CA LYS A 397 -3.23 1.54 -16.19
C LYS A 397 -3.33 2.31 -14.87
N LEU A 398 -2.77 1.78 -13.79
CA LEU A 398 -2.76 2.49 -12.50
C LEU A 398 -1.97 3.80 -12.59
N LYS A 399 -0.80 3.78 -13.21
CA LYS A 399 0.00 5.00 -13.48
C LYS A 399 -0.76 6.03 -14.29
N LEU A 400 -1.49 5.61 -15.32
CA LEU A 400 -2.30 6.50 -16.16
C LEU A 400 -3.40 7.18 -15.34
N ARG A 401 -4.13 6.42 -14.51
CA ARG A 401 -5.20 6.94 -13.64
C ARG A 401 -4.72 7.99 -12.64
N TYR A 402 -3.45 7.92 -12.23
CA TYR A 402 -2.85 8.84 -11.26
C TYR A 402 -1.87 9.85 -11.86
N GLY A 403 -1.92 10.08 -13.19
CA GLY A 403 -1.16 11.14 -13.86
C GLY A 403 0.35 10.91 -13.94
N LEU A 404 0.78 9.66 -13.87
CA LEU A 404 2.19 9.28 -13.95
C LEU A 404 2.64 8.93 -15.39
N LEU A 405 1.72 8.94 -16.34
CA LEU A 405 2.00 8.78 -17.78
C LEU A 405 1.69 10.06 -18.54
N PRO A 406 2.35 10.29 -19.68
CA PRO A 406 2.00 11.39 -20.57
C PRO A 406 0.60 11.19 -21.18
N TYR A 407 -0.05 12.30 -21.56
CA TYR A 407 -1.32 12.30 -22.28
C TYR A 407 -1.16 11.86 -23.74
#